data_b13ea4829f937ec8a8c61e224f9aca3d
#
_entry.id   b13ea4829f937ec8a8c61e224f9aca3d
#
_cell.length_a   1.000
_cell.length_b   1.000
_cell.length_c   1.000
_cell.angle_alpha   90.00
_cell.angle_beta   90.00
_cell.angle_gamma   90.00
#
_symmetry.space_group_name_H-M   'P 1'
#
loop_
_entity.id
_entity.type
_entity.pdbx_description
1 polymer ?
#
loop_
_entity_poly.entity_id
_entity_poly.type
_entity_poly.pdbx_seq_one_letter_code
_entity_poly.pdbx_strand_id
1 'polypeptide(L)'
;ISSVRLDFAGDLSRDEGERPARLAALREAWGLPVGQPFRQADWDAATQRVLDALSAREYAAAAITDSEALIDPATASAALSVTVDSGPVFRFGPLEITGLVDYDRSLIERYRPPTPGEPYSQERLLLFQNALQNTTYFASVVVDIDRHSATPEAAPVRVQVTEAKPRRVGFGFGVSSNPGYRVEPSYRDAHFFDRAYNLVSGLRIEQRRQLVYADVFLPPSLDGALDSVGVLAEHTNIAGLQTQRQSIGVVRTLPSGNIENRFALNYQHEAL
;
A
#
# COMPACT_ATOMS: atom_id res chain seq x y z
N ILE A 1 36.82 -12.10 12.48
CA ILE A 1 36.71 -12.29 11.02
C ILE A 1 38.03 -11.87 10.42
N SER A 2 38.71 -12.81 9.72
CA SER A 2 40.01 -12.56 9.06
C SER A 2 39.88 -12.14 7.61
N SER A 3 38.84 -12.62 6.92
CA SER A 3 38.55 -12.26 5.53
C SER A 3 37.06 -12.35 5.21
N VAL A 4 36.62 -11.53 4.25
CA VAL A 4 35.26 -11.56 3.69
C VAL A 4 35.40 -11.56 2.17
N ARG A 5 34.80 -12.56 1.51
CA ARG A 5 34.68 -12.66 0.07
C ARG A 5 33.20 -12.63 -0.32
N LEU A 6 32.82 -11.67 -1.16
CA LEU A 6 31.49 -11.57 -1.74
C LEU A 6 31.60 -11.68 -3.25
N ASP A 7 31.14 -12.81 -3.78
CA ASP A 7 31.13 -13.10 -5.21
C ASP A 7 29.70 -12.95 -5.75
N PHE A 8 29.57 -12.37 -6.93
CA PHE A 8 28.30 -12.13 -7.59
C PHE A 8 28.26 -12.80 -8.96
N ALA A 9 27.20 -13.57 -9.21
CA ALA A 9 26.90 -14.23 -10.45
C ALA A 9 25.59 -13.70 -11.07
N GLY A 10 25.18 -14.29 -12.20
CA GLY A 10 23.95 -13.90 -12.90
C GLY A 10 24.13 -12.65 -13.77
N ASP A 11 23.02 -11.99 -14.11
CA ASP A 11 23.02 -10.82 -15.00
C ASP A 11 23.77 -9.61 -14.41
N LEU A 12 23.77 -9.45 -13.07
CA LEU A 12 24.57 -8.44 -12.40
C LEU A 12 26.07 -8.54 -12.76
N SER A 13 26.57 -9.74 -13.01
CA SER A 13 27.96 -9.96 -13.42
C SER A 13 28.26 -9.53 -14.86
N ARG A 14 27.21 -9.38 -15.71
CA ARG A 14 27.30 -9.04 -17.13
C ARG A 14 27.02 -7.56 -17.42
N ASP A 15 26.41 -6.84 -16.49
CA ASP A 15 26.11 -5.40 -16.61
C ASP A 15 27.38 -4.60 -16.42
N GLU A 16 27.84 -3.92 -17.48
CA GLU A 16 29.08 -3.12 -17.46
C GLU A 16 28.87 -1.66 -17.00
N GLY A 17 27.67 -1.10 -17.14
CA GLY A 17 27.39 0.32 -16.93
C GLY A 17 27.31 0.75 -15.47
N GLU A 18 26.34 0.26 -14.71
CA GLU A 18 26.08 0.63 -13.32
C GLU A 18 26.74 -0.32 -12.30
N ARG A 19 27.33 -1.40 -12.77
CA ARG A 19 27.90 -2.48 -11.95
C ARG A 19 28.83 -2.01 -10.81
N PRO A 20 29.81 -1.14 -11.03
CA PRO A 20 30.73 -0.76 -9.94
C PRO A 20 30.00 -0.10 -8.76
N ALA A 21 29.04 0.80 -9.04
CA ALA A 21 28.27 1.49 -8.01
C ALA A 21 27.34 0.51 -7.26
N ARG A 22 26.70 -0.40 -7.97
CA ARG A 22 25.83 -1.44 -7.38
C ARG A 22 26.62 -2.40 -6.51
N LEU A 23 27.75 -2.91 -6.99
CA LEU A 23 28.62 -3.79 -6.22
C LEU A 23 29.19 -3.09 -4.97
N ALA A 24 29.50 -1.81 -5.04
CA ALA A 24 29.92 -1.02 -3.88
C ALA A 24 28.79 -0.91 -2.84
N ALA A 25 27.58 -0.60 -3.28
CA ALA A 25 26.41 -0.53 -2.41
C ALA A 25 26.08 -1.89 -1.75
N LEU A 26 26.21 -2.99 -2.46
CA LEU A 26 26.01 -4.34 -1.91
C LEU A 26 27.07 -4.72 -0.89
N ARG A 27 28.33 -4.34 -1.12
CA ARG A 27 29.42 -4.52 -0.15
C ARG A 27 29.20 -3.67 1.10
N GLU A 28 28.67 -2.47 0.95
CA GLU A 28 28.31 -1.61 2.09
C GLU A 28 27.13 -2.21 2.87
N ALA A 29 26.12 -2.75 2.18
CA ALA A 29 24.98 -3.43 2.79
C ALA A 29 25.37 -4.68 3.59
N TRP A 30 26.51 -5.30 3.29
CA TRP A 30 27.01 -6.47 4.02
C TRP A 30 27.12 -6.22 5.53
N GLY A 31 27.73 -5.10 5.94
CA GLY A 31 27.72 -4.63 7.33
C GLY A 31 28.45 -5.54 8.35
N LEU A 32 29.25 -6.50 7.90
CA LEU A 32 30.05 -7.39 8.76
C LEU A 32 31.53 -7.34 8.32
N PRO A 33 32.28 -6.29 8.74
CA PRO A 33 33.62 -6.06 8.26
C PRO A 33 34.66 -6.98 8.90
N VAL A 34 35.81 -7.10 8.26
CA VAL A 34 37.01 -7.75 8.82
C VAL A 34 37.40 -7.11 10.14
N GLY A 35 37.86 -7.90 11.09
CA GLY A 35 38.24 -7.50 12.43
C GLY A 35 37.18 -7.64 13.49
N GLN A 36 35.93 -7.85 13.13
CA GLN A 36 34.87 -8.12 14.10
C GLN A 36 34.85 -9.58 14.58
N PRO A 37 34.38 -9.88 15.80
CA PRO A 37 34.11 -11.24 16.25
C PRO A 37 33.06 -11.91 15.36
N PHE A 38 33.25 -13.18 15.04
CA PHE A 38 32.21 -13.95 14.32
C PHE A 38 31.08 -14.32 15.27
N ARG A 39 29.85 -14.07 14.85
CA ARG A 39 28.60 -14.54 15.49
C ARG A 39 27.64 -15.01 14.42
N GLN A 40 27.02 -16.17 14.63
CA GLN A 40 26.09 -16.74 13.67
C GLN A 40 24.95 -15.77 13.33
N ALA A 41 24.37 -15.10 14.32
CA ALA A 41 23.27 -14.15 14.11
C ALA A 41 23.67 -12.95 13.24
N ASP A 42 24.93 -12.46 13.37
CA ASP A 42 25.45 -11.36 12.57
C ASP A 42 25.70 -11.80 11.11
N TRP A 43 26.16 -13.05 10.94
CA TRP A 43 26.30 -13.70 9.64
C TRP A 43 24.97 -13.85 8.91
N ASP A 44 23.96 -14.42 9.58
CA ASP A 44 22.62 -14.60 9.02
C ASP A 44 22.00 -13.24 8.63
N ALA A 45 22.16 -12.24 9.49
CA ALA A 45 21.70 -10.88 9.20
C ALA A 45 22.45 -10.20 8.05
N ALA A 46 23.75 -10.45 7.90
CA ALA A 46 24.56 -9.91 6.82
C ALA A 46 24.18 -10.52 5.46
N THR A 47 24.05 -11.83 5.41
CA THR A 47 23.62 -12.56 4.20
C THR A 47 22.22 -12.14 3.76
N GLN A 48 21.28 -12.00 4.70
CA GLN A 48 19.93 -11.56 4.40
C GLN A 48 19.90 -10.11 3.88
N ARG A 49 20.68 -9.19 4.46
CA ARG A 49 20.75 -7.80 3.98
C ARG A 49 21.21 -7.67 2.53
N VAL A 50 22.23 -8.46 2.12
CA VAL A 50 22.69 -8.43 0.73
C VAL A 50 21.62 -9.01 -0.21
N LEU A 51 20.94 -10.08 0.20
CA LEU A 51 19.85 -10.66 -0.57
C LEU A 51 18.69 -9.69 -0.71
N ASP A 52 18.26 -9.03 0.38
CA ASP A 52 17.21 -8.04 0.38
C ASP A 52 17.55 -6.84 -0.51
N ALA A 53 18.81 -6.35 -0.44
CA ALA A 53 19.26 -5.23 -1.26
C ALA A 53 19.25 -5.56 -2.76
N LEU A 54 19.56 -6.80 -3.15
CA LEU A 54 19.47 -7.26 -4.53
C LEU A 54 18.03 -7.45 -4.98
N SER A 55 17.24 -8.18 -4.18
CA SER A 55 15.86 -8.54 -4.52
C SER A 55 14.88 -7.37 -4.43
N ALA A 56 15.28 -6.26 -3.81
CA ALA A 56 14.46 -5.05 -3.77
C ALA A 56 14.29 -4.37 -5.14
N ARG A 57 15.22 -4.57 -6.07
CA ARG A 57 15.22 -3.92 -7.40
C ARG A 57 15.72 -4.89 -8.47
N GLU A 58 15.03 -4.95 -9.58
CA GLU A 58 15.39 -5.66 -10.83
C GLU A 58 15.70 -7.15 -10.71
N TYR A 59 16.30 -7.63 -9.61
CA TYR A 59 16.72 -9.01 -9.43
C TYR A 59 15.79 -9.77 -8.47
N ALA A 60 14.51 -9.85 -8.82
CA ALA A 60 13.49 -10.44 -7.94
C ALA A 60 13.76 -11.91 -7.55
N ALA A 61 14.52 -12.65 -8.39
CA ALA A 61 14.86 -14.04 -8.15
C ALA A 61 16.29 -14.23 -7.58
N ALA A 62 16.91 -13.17 -7.05
CA ALA A 62 18.23 -13.27 -6.45
C ALA A 62 18.26 -14.32 -5.32
N ALA A 63 19.29 -15.12 -5.28
CA ALA A 63 19.45 -16.19 -4.30
C ALA A 63 20.93 -16.36 -3.89
N ILE A 64 21.14 -16.82 -2.67
CA ILE A 64 22.46 -17.25 -2.22
C ILE A 64 22.67 -18.68 -2.73
N THR A 65 23.69 -18.88 -3.56
CA THR A 65 24.01 -20.16 -4.14
C THR A 65 25.07 -20.92 -3.35
N ASP A 66 25.92 -20.19 -2.63
CA ASP A 66 26.92 -20.75 -1.74
C ASP A 66 27.20 -19.80 -0.58
N SER A 67 27.37 -20.34 0.63
CA SER A 67 27.73 -19.55 1.81
C SER A 67 28.52 -20.41 2.80
N GLU A 68 29.73 -20.00 3.09
CA GLU A 68 30.65 -20.74 3.98
C GLU A 68 31.29 -19.81 5.00
N ALA A 69 31.33 -20.24 6.24
CA ALA A 69 32.10 -19.62 7.31
C ALA A 69 33.12 -20.64 7.85
N LEU A 70 34.37 -20.54 7.39
CA LEU A 70 35.46 -21.39 7.82
C LEU A 70 36.07 -20.81 9.10
N ILE A 71 35.85 -21.53 10.22
CA ILE A 71 36.31 -21.13 11.55
C ILE A 71 37.56 -21.93 11.90
N ASP A 72 38.66 -21.25 12.20
CA ASP A 72 39.90 -21.83 12.73
C ASP A 72 40.03 -21.51 14.24
N PRO A 73 39.80 -22.50 15.12
CA PRO A 73 39.94 -22.29 16.55
C PRO A 73 41.39 -22.05 17.01
N ALA A 74 42.39 -22.56 16.26
CA ALA A 74 43.82 -22.44 16.62
C ALA A 74 44.32 -20.99 16.48
N THR A 75 43.82 -20.29 15.46
CA THR A 75 44.15 -18.88 15.20
C THR A 75 43.06 -17.93 15.66
N ALA A 76 42.01 -18.43 16.26
CA ALA A 76 40.81 -17.66 16.65
C ALA A 76 40.29 -16.77 15.49
N SER A 77 40.28 -17.33 14.26
CA SER A 77 39.93 -16.58 13.05
C SER A 77 38.72 -17.21 12.33
N ALA A 78 38.03 -16.41 11.53
CA ALA A 78 36.93 -16.85 10.67
C ALA A 78 37.08 -16.22 9.27
N ALA A 79 37.13 -17.06 8.24
CA ALA A 79 37.07 -16.64 6.85
C ALA A 79 35.66 -16.84 6.30
N LEU A 80 35.08 -15.80 5.74
CA LEU A 80 33.71 -15.79 5.27
C LEU A 80 33.69 -15.72 3.73
N SER A 81 32.89 -16.56 3.10
CA SER A 81 32.61 -16.48 1.67
C SER A 81 31.13 -16.63 1.38
N VAL A 82 30.60 -15.79 0.50
CA VAL A 82 29.20 -15.81 0.04
C VAL A 82 29.19 -15.59 -1.46
N THR A 83 28.50 -16.47 -2.17
CA THR A 83 28.21 -16.33 -3.60
C THR A 83 26.71 -16.07 -3.75
N VAL A 84 26.39 -14.93 -4.35
CA VAL A 84 25.02 -14.51 -4.62
C VAL A 84 24.79 -14.52 -6.13
N ASP A 85 23.82 -15.28 -6.60
CA ASP A 85 23.34 -15.23 -7.97
C ASP A 85 22.18 -14.21 -8.05
N SER A 86 22.35 -13.17 -8.85
CA SER A 86 21.30 -12.19 -9.09
C SER A 86 20.11 -12.78 -9.86
N GLY A 87 20.32 -13.86 -10.59
CA GLY A 87 19.37 -14.31 -11.60
C GLY A 87 19.25 -13.30 -12.75
N PRO A 88 18.16 -13.40 -13.54
CA PRO A 88 17.87 -12.46 -14.63
C PRO A 88 17.31 -11.13 -14.11
N VAL A 89 17.35 -10.11 -14.98
CA VAL A 89 16.68 -8.83 -14.76
C VAL A 89 15.18 -9.02 -14.96
N PHE A 90 14.38 -8.59 -13.96
CA PHE A 90 12.93 -8.64 -14.00
C PHE A 90 12.33 -7.29 -14.41
N ARG A 91 11.26 -7.38 -15.20
CA ARG A 91 10.37 -6.27 -15.53
C ARG A 91 8.93 -6.68 -15.27
N PHE A 92 8.10 -5.70 -14.92
CA PHE A 92 6.68 -5.96 -14.71
C PHE A 92 6.00 -6.36 -16.02
N GLY A 93 5.22 -7.41 -15.96
CA GLY A 93 4.36 -7.93 -17.02
C GLY A 93 2.88 -7.52 -16.81
N PRO A 94 1.96 -8.28 -17.39
CA PRO A 94 0.52 -8.05 -17.23
C PRO A 94 0.05 -8.34 -15.81
N LEU A 95 -1.07 -7.71 -15.41
CA LEU A 95 -1.75 -8.02 -14.15
C LEU A 95 -2.55 -9.31 -14.28
N GLU A 96 -2.36 -10.21 -13.32
CA GLU A 96 -3.16 -11.41 -13.08
C GLU A 96 -3.95 -11.22 -11.79
N ILE A 97 -5.26 -10.94 -11.90
CA ILE A 97 -6.11 -10.63 -10.77
C ILE A 97 -6.99 -11.83 -10.44
N THR A 98 -7.05 -12.19 -9.16
CA THR A 98 -7.89 -13.28 -8.64
C THR A 98 -8.62 -12.84 -7.37
N GLY A 99 -9.80 -13.44 -7.12
CA GLY A 99 -10.58 -13.21 -5.90
C GLY A 99 -11.63 -12.10 -6.01
N LEU A 100 -11.82 -11.48 -7.18
CA LEU A 100 -12.94 -10.57 -7.44
C LEU A 100 -14.25 -11.35 -7.60
N VAL A 101 -15.32 -10.86 -6.99
CA VAL A 101 -16.68 -11.42 -7.04
C VAL A 101 -17.69 -10.35 -7.42
N ASP A 102 -17.74 -9.25 -6.66
CA ASP A 102 -18.71 -8.16 -6.82
C ASP A 102 -18.09 -6.96 -7.58
N TYR A 103 -16.77 -6.79 -7.55
CA TYR A 103 -16.10 -5.66 -8.20
C TYR A 103 -15.47 -6.04 -9.53
N ASP A 104 -15.49 -5.08 -10.47
CA ASP A 104 -14.85 -5.23 -11.77
C ASP A 104 -13.34 -4.99 -11.69
N ARG A 105 -12.59 -5.65 -12.58
CA ARG A 105 -11.14 -5.49 -12.72
C ARG A 105 -10.70 -4.03 -12.85
N SER A 106 -11.49 -3.20 -13.50
CA SER A 106 -11.20 -1.78 -13.71
C SER A 106 -11.06 -1.00 -12.39
N LEU A 107 -11.66 -1.47 -11.30
CA LEU A 107 -11.46 -0.87 -9.98
C LEU A 107 -10.00 -0.94 -9.55
N ILE A 108 -9.36 -2.11 -9.68
CA ILE A 108 -7.96 -2.31 -9.31
C ILE A 108 -7.04 -1.47 -10.21
N GLU A 109 -7.34 -1.40 -11.51
CA GLU A 109 -6.55 -0.66 -12.50
C GLU A 109 -6.52 0.87 -12.23
N ARG A 110 -7.52 1.41 -11.52
CA ARG A 110 -7.55 2.84 -11.12
C ARG A 110 -6.53 3.19 -10.04
N TYR A 111 -5.98 2.22 -9.31
CA TYR A 111 -5.00 2.43 -8.25
C TYR A 111 -3.55 2.44 -8.73
N ARG A 112 -3.32 2.79 -10.01
CA ARG A 112 -1.99 2.96 -10.61
C ARG A 112 -1.11 1.73 -10.40
N PRO A 113 -1.48 0.59 -10.98
CA PRO A 113 -0.64 -0.61 -10.95
C PRO A 113 0.74 -0.33 -11.55
N PRO A 114 1.73 -1.20 -11.28
CA PRO A 114 2.99 -1.18 -12.03
C PRO A 114 2.73 -1.29 -13.53
N THR A 115 3.46 -0.49 -14.33
CA THR A 115 3.29 -0.46 -15.78
C THR A 115 4.06 -1.62 -16.42
N PRO A 116 3.46 -2.39 -17.35
CA PRO A 116 4.20 -3.41 -18.09
C PRO A 116 5.44 -2.81 -18.76
N GLY A 117 6.59 -3.50 -18.61
CA GLY A 117 7.89 -3.06 -19.09
C GLY A 117 8.71 -2.19 -18.14
N GLU A 118 8.11 -1.63 -17.07
CA GLU A 118 8.88 -0.98 -16.00
C GLU A 118 9.83 -1.98 -15.32
N PRO A 119 11.05 -1.56 -14.94
CA PRO A 119 11.92 -2.39 -14.10
C PRO A 119 11.24 -2.80 -12.80
N TYR A 120 11.46 -4.02 -12.38
CA TYR A 120 10.94 -4.51 -11.11
C TYR A 120 11.44 -3.66 -9.94
N SER A 121 10.54 -3.34 -9.03
CA SER A 121 10.81 -2.70 -7.75
C SER A 121 9.85 -3.22 -6.70
N GLN A 122 10.37 -3.76 -5.61
CA GLN A 122 9.58 -4.22 -4.47
C GLN A 122 8.80 -3.06 -3.84
N GLU A 123 9.42 -1.90 -3.75
CA GLU A 123 8.76 -0.68 -3.26
C GLU A 123 7.52 -0.35 -4.09
N ARG A 124 7.61 -0.45 -5.42
CA ARG A 124 6.50 -0.19 -6.33
C ARG A 124 5.34 -1.16 -6.13
N LEU A 125 5.63 -2.45 -5.90
CA LEU A 125 4.61 -3.45 -5.56
C LEU A 125 3.95 -3.15 -4.22
N LEU A 126 4.74 -2.83 -3.19
CA LEU A 126 4.22 -2.52 -1.86
C LEU A 126 3.36 -1.26 -1.85
N LEU A 127 3.75 -0.22 -2.58
CA LEU A 127 2.94 0.99 -2.75
C LEU A 127 1.58 0.67 -3.39
N PHE A 128 1.58 -0.15 -4.43
CA PHE A 128 0.35 -0.57 -5.08
C PHE A 128 -0.52 -1.45 -4.17
N GLN A 129 0.08 -2.43 -3.49
CA GLN A 129 -0.62 -3.25 -2.50
C GLN A 129 -1.26 -2.41 -1.40
N ASN A 130 -0.51 -1.48 -0.82
CA ASN A 130 -1.00 -0.60 0.24
C ASN A 130 -2.12 0.32 -0.25
N ALA A 131 -2.03 0.83 -1.48
CA ALA A 131 -3.09 1.64 -2.07
C ALA A 131 -4.42 0.88 -2.15
N LEU A 132 -4.38 -0.40 -2.54
CA LEU A 132 -5.57 -1.27 -2.56
C LEU A 132 -6.03 -1.67 -1.16
N GLN A 133 -5.10 -2.06 -0.28
CA GLN A 133 -5.41 -2.50 1.09
C GLN A 133 -6.06 -1.41 1.94
N ASN A 134 -5.72 -0.14 1.70
CA ASN A 134 -6.30 1.00 2.42
C ASN A 134 -7.69 1.40 1.92
N THR A 135 -8.26 0.66 0.96
CA THR A 135 -9.63 0.89 0.48
C THR A 135 -10.66 0.20 1.37
N THR A 136 -11.91 0.58 1.20
CA THR A 136 -13.05 -0.08 1.85
C THR A 136 -13.52 -1.34 1.12
N TYR A 137 -12.99 -1.60 -0.08
CA TYR A 137 -13.44 -2.67 -0.97
C TYR A 137 -12.85 -4.02 -0.61
N PHE A 138 -11.64 -4.05 -0.09
CA PHE A 138 -10.89 -5.29 0.14
C PHE A 138 -10.60 -5.51 1.63
N ALA A 139 -10.80 -6.75 2.07
CA ALA A 139 -10.42 -7.23 3.40
C ALA A 139 -8.93 -7.62 3.45
N SER A 140 -8.44 -8.17 2.34
CA SER A 140 -7.03 -8.58 2.19
C SER A 140 -6.60 -8.37 0.74
N VAL A 141 -5.37 -7.91 0.57
CA VAL A 141 -4.70 -7.76 -0.73
C VAL A 141 -3.29 -8.29 -0.63
N VAL A 142 -2.91 -9.19 -1.54
CA VAL A 142 -1.55 -9.68 -1.70
C VAL A 142 -1.13 -9.39 -3.14
N VAL A 143 0.01 -8.70 -3.29
CA VAL A 143 0.59 -8.39 -4.60
C VAL A 143 2.00 -8.95 -4.64
N ASP A 144 2.30 -9.79 -5.61
CA ASP A 144 3.63 -10.36 -5.83
C ASP A 144 3.93 -10.46 -7.32
N ILE A 145 5.19 -10.72 -7.65
CA ILE A 145 5.64 -11.03 -9.01
C ILE A 145 5.98 -12.52 -9.11
N ASP A 146 5.75 -13.11 -10.27
CA ASP A 146 6.18 -14.49 -10.50
C ASP A 146 7.71 -14.57 -10.68
N ARG A 147 8.40 -14.87 -9.59
CA ARG A 147 9.88 -14.99 -9.57
C ARG A 147 10.42 -16.20 -10.34
N HIS A 148 9.54 -17.12 -10.74
CA HIS A 148 9.88 -18.29 -11.54
C HIS A 148 9.36 -18.17 -12.98
N SER A 149 9.01 -16.96 -13.39
CA SER A 149 8.53 -16.71 -14.75
C SER A 149 9.56 -17.14 -15.80
N ALA A 150 9.10 -17.83 -16.84
CA ALA A 150 9.90 -18.14 -18.00
C ALA A 150 10.27 -16.89 -18.82
N THR A 151 9.57 -15.78 -18.59
CA THR A 151 9.78 -14.49 -19.26
C THR A 151 10.02 -13.40 -18.20
N PRO A 152 11.22 -13.31 -17.60
CA PRO A 152 11.53 -12.32 -16.55
C PRO A 152 11.34 -10.87 -17.01
N GLU A 153 11.58 -10.58 -18.29
CA GLU A 153 11.38 -9.28 -18.92
C GLU A 153 9.90 -8.84 -19.02
N ALA A 154 8.96 -9.73 -18.75
CA ALA A 154 7.52 -9.47 -18.71
C ALA A 154 6.83 -10.35 -17.65
N ALA A 155 7.41 -10.43 -16.44
CA ALA A 155 6.92 -11.29 -15.38
C ALA A 155 5.54 -10.85 -14.87
N PRO A 156 4.52 -11.72 -14.85
CA PRO A 156 3.18 -11.37 -14.42
C PRO A 156 3.15 -10.83 -12.99
N VAL A 157 2.40 -9.75 -12.78
CA VAL A 157 2.09 -9.21 -11.45
C VAL A 157 0.81 -9.86 -10.95
N ARG A 158 0.92 -10.74 -9.96
CA ARG A 158 -0.19 -11.46 -9.35
C ARG A 158 -0.82 -10.61 -8.26
N VAL A 159 -2.12 -10.35 -8.40
CA VAL A 159 -2.93 -9.59 -7.43
C VAL A 159 -4.02 -10.50 -6.91
N GLN A 160 -3.88 -10.95 -5.68
CA GLN A 160 -4.89 -11.76 -5.01
C GLN A 160 -5.64 -10.89 -4.02
N VAL A 161 -6.94 -10.77 -4.20
CA VAL A 161 -7.80 -9.97 -3.33
C VAL A 161 -8.85 -10.85 -2.64
N THR A 162 -9.25 -10.41 -1.45
CA THR A 162 -10.46 -10.89 -0.78
C THR A 162 -11.34 -9.68 -0.57
N GLU A 163 -12.54 -9.68 -1.14
CA GLU A 163 -13.46 -8.57 -1.00
C GLU A 163 -13.97 -8.43 0.44
N ALA A 164 -14.14 -7.20 0.90
CA ALA A 164 -14.72 -6.90 2.19
C ALA A 164 -16.24 -6.97 2.11
N LYS A 165 -16.92 -7.24 3.23
CA LYS A 165 -18.38 -7.11 3.29
C LYS A 165 -18.77 -5.67 2.98
N PRO A 166 -19.56 -5.42 1.92
CA PRO A 166 -19.81 -4.06 1.44
C PRO A 166 -20.66 -3.24 2.41
N ARG A 167 -21.55 -3.88 3.18
CA ARG A 167 -22.52 -3.20 4.05
C ARG A 167 -22.15 -3.31 5.51
N ARG A 168 -22.21 -2.15 6.20
CA ARG A 168 -21.98 -2.06 7.64
C ARG A 168 -23.02 -1.15 8.27
N VAL A 169 -23.57 -1.58 9.40
CA VAL A 169 -24.49 -0.79 10.23
C VAL A 169 -23.79 -0.55 11.56
N GLY A 170 -23.83 0.66 12.03
CA GLY A 170 -23.29 1.06 13.32
C GLY A 170 -24.34 1.79 14.17
N PHE A 171 -24.23 1.65 15.50
CA PHE A 171 -25.06 2.36 16.46
C PHE A 171 -24.17 2.97 17.52
N GLY A 172 -24.29 4.29 17.70
CA GLY A 172 -23.64 5.05 18.76
C GLY A 172 -24.66 5.51 19.78
N PHE A 173 -24.31 5.43 21.07
CA PHE A 173 -25.09 5.99 22.18
C PHE A 173 -24.16 6.83 23.06
N GLY A 174 -24.61 7.99 23.47
CA GLY A 174 -23.83 8.86 24.33
C GLY A 174 -24.71 9.70 25.24
N VAL A 175 -24.12 10.10 26.38
CA VAL A 175 -24.74 11.05 27.33
C VAL A 175 -23.68 12.06 27.68
N SER A 176 -24.05 13.34 27.65
CA SER A 176 -23.17 14.43 28.07
C SER A 176 -23.97 15.50 28.84
N SER A 177 -23.27 16.32 29.60
CA SER A 177 -23.89 17.34 30.47
C SER A 177 -24.59 18.47 29.69
N ASN A 178 -24.25 18.72 28.44
CA ASN A 178 -24.80 19.84 27.68
C ASN A 178 -25.72 19.43 26.51
N PRO A 179 -25.39 18.54 25.54
CA PRO A 179 -26.39 18.09 24.57
C PRO A 179 -27.34 17.01 25.12
N GLY A 180 -27.16 16.53 26.36
CA GLY A 180 -27.99 15.49 26.96
C GLY A 180 -27.68 14.09 26.37
N TYR A 181 -28.72 13.36 25.96
CA TYR A 181 -28.57 12.08 25.29
C TYR A 181 -28.26 12.28 23.81
N ARG A 182 -27.53 11.27 23.23
CA ARG A 182 -27.21 11.21 21.82
C ARG A 182 -27.38 9.79 21.29
N VAL A 183 -28.00 9.67 20.14
CA VAL A 183 -28.13 8.41 19.39
C VAL A 183 -27.63 8.63 17.98
N GLU A 184 -26.76 7.75 17.50
CA GLU A 184 -26.11 7.87 16.19
C GLU A 184 -26.16 6.54 15.43
N PRO A 185 -27.26 6.18 14.76
CA PRO A 185 -27.22 5.14 13.75
C PRO A 185 -26.41 5.60 12.53
N SER A 186 -25.62 4.69 11.98
CA SER A 186 -24.84 4.90 10.77
C SER A 186 -24.95 3.72 9.82
N TYR A 187 -24.89 4.00 8.53
CA TYR A 187 -24.90 2.98 7.48
C TYR A 187 -23.81 3.31 6.46
N ARG A 188 -23.06 2.28 6.07
CA ARG A 188 -22.06 2.34 5.02
C ARG A 188 -22.31 1.22 4.01
N ASP A 189 -22.14 1.56 2.73
CA ASP A 189 -22.23 0.60 1.63
C ASP A 189 -21.13 0.91 0.60
N ALA A 190 -20.17 0.00 0.49
CA ALA A 190 -19.05 0.15 -0.45
C ALA A 190 -19.38 -0.31 -1.88
N HIS A 191 -20.59 -0.88 -2.08
CA HIS A 191 -21.08 -1.34 -3.37
C HIS A 191 -22.43 -0.70 -3.74
N PHE A 192 -22.51 0.61 -3.51
CA PHE A 192 -23.77 1.36 -3.66
C PHE A 192 -24.16 1.48 -5.14
N PHE A 193 -25.43 1.19 -5.46
CA PHE A 193 -25.97 1.08 -6.83
C PHE A 193 -25.26 0.02 -7.71
N ASP A 194 -24.82 -1.10 -7.10
CA ASP A 194 -24.08 -2.15 -7.79
C ASP A 194 -22.81 -1.63 -8.51
N ARG A 195 -22.17 -0.63 -7.88
CA ARG A 195 -20.92 0.00 -8.33
C ARG A 195 -19.98 0.20 -7.16
N ALA A 196 -18.71 0.40 -7.45
CA ALA A 196 -17.70 0.72 -6.45
C ALA A 196 -17.86 2.15 -5.87
N TYR A 197 -19.11 2.56 -5.60
CA TYR A 197 -19.40 3.81 -4.89
C TYR A 197 -19.51 3.52 -3.40
N ASN A 198 -18.82 4.32 -2.59
CA ASN A 198 -18.82 4.16 -1.15
C ASN A 198 -19.79 5.19 -0.53
N LEU A 199 -20.99 4.72 -0.17
CA LEU A 199 -21.97 5.50 0.58
C LEU A 199 -21.61 5.49 2.07
N VAL A 200 -21.56 6.67 2.68
CA VAL A 200 -21.47 6.87 4.13
C VAL A 200 -22.64 7.72 4.54
N SER A 201 -23.53 7.20 5.38
CA SER A 201 -24.69 7.94 5.85
C SER A 201 -24.90 7.77 7.35
N GLY A 202 -25.55 8.71 7.97
CA GLY A 202 -25.83 8.66 9.39
C GLY A 202 -26.90 9.65 9.80
N LEU A 203 -27.48 9.34 10.95
CA LEU A 203 -28.42 10.20 11.65
C LEU A 203 -27.87 10.43 13.05
N ARG A 204 -27.86 11.69 13.48
CA ARG A 204 -27.53 12.06 14.86
C ARG A 204 -28.76 12.72 15.49
N ILE A 205 -29.22 12.16 16.58
CA ILE A 205 -30.33 12.69 17.36
C ILE A 205 -29.81 13.07 18.74
N GLU A 206 -29.82 14.35 19.01
CA GLU A 206 -29.52 14.94 20.32
C GLU A 206 -30.74 15.69 20.84
N GLN A 207 -30.73 16.04 22.10
CA GLN A 207 -31.88 16.76 22.72
C GLN A 207 -32.20 18.12 22.04
N ARG A 208 -31.18 18.77 21.48
CA ARG A 208 -31.30 20.12 20.88
C ARG A 208 -30.88 20.19 19.43
N ARG A 209 -30.43 19.03 18.84
CA ARG A 209 -29.91 18.99 17.49
C ARG A 209 -30.28 17.65 16.82
N GLN A 210 -30.82 17.72 15.63
CA GLN A 210 -31.00 16.56 14.75
C GLN A 210 -30.23 16.81 13.46
N LEU A 211 -29.47 15.81 13.03
CA LEU A 211 -28.64 15.89 11.84
C LEU A 211 -28.79 14.58 11.06
N VAL A 212 -29.05 14.68 9.76
CA VAL A 212 -28.95 13.57 8.81
C VAL A 212 -27.95 13.96 7.71
N TYR A 213 -27.11 13.02 7.32
CA TYR A 213 -26.16 13.22 6.23
C TYR A 213 -26.01 11.97 5.39
N ALA A 214 -25.62 12.17 4.15
CA ALA A 214 -25.23 11.10 3.23
C ALA A 214 -24.16 11.62 2.27
N ASP A 215 -23.02 10.93 2.24
CA ASP A 215 -21.89 11.20 1.38
C ASP A 215 -21.63 10.00 0.47
N VAL A 216 -21.46 10.23 -0.81
CA VAL A 216 -21.07 9.22 -1.80
C VAL A 216 -19.67 9.56 -2.30
N PHE A 217 -18.73 8.66 -2.07
CA PHE A 217 -17.36 8.73 -2.58
C PHE A 217 -17.23 7.83 -3.81
N LEU A 218 -16.71 8.38 -4.89
CA LEU A 218 -16.45 7.65 -6.12
C LEU A 218 -15.05 7.02 -6.05
N PRO A 219 -14.82 5.89 -6.74
CA PRO A 219 -13.47 5.35 -6.88
C PRO A 219 -12.58 6.36 -7.64
N PRO A 220 -11.26 6.30 -7.46
CA PRO A 220 -10.35 7.20 -8.17
C PRO A 220 -10.60 7.18 -9.67
N SER A 221 -10.52 8.36 -10.32
CA SER A 221 -10.49 8.44 -11.78
C SER A 221 -9.11 7.96 -12.30
N LEU A 222 -8.96 7.76 -13.60
CA LEU A 222 -7.72 7.26 -14.20
C LEU A 222 -6.53 8.23 -13.98
N ASP A 223 -6.78 9.52 -13.85
CA ASP A 223 -5.81 10.54 -13.47
C ASP A 223 -5.56 10.63 -11.95
N GLY A 224 -6.28 9.82 -11.17
CA GLY A 224 -6.15 9.71 -9.72
C GLY A 224 -6.95 10.74 -8.94
N ALA A 225 -7.87 11.48 -9.59
CA ALA A 225 -8.77 12.37 -8.88
C ALA A 225 -9.77 11.59 -8.02
N LEU A 226 -10.08 12.13 -6.83
CA LEU A 226 -11.07 11.60 -5.90
C LEU A 226 -12.27 12.54 -5.87
N ASP A 227 -13.43 12.04 -6.22
CA ASP A 227 -14.67 12.80 -6.24
C ASP A 227 -15.64 12.33 -5.16
N SER A 228 -16.35 13.28 -4.55
CA SER A 228 -17.44 12.98 -3.63
C SER A 228 -18.58 13.98 -3.74
N VAL A 229 -19.78 13.50 -3.43
CA VAL A 229 -21.00 14.31 -3.34
C VAL A 229 -21.63 14.03 -1.99
N GLY A 230 -22.01 15.11 -1.27
CA GLY A 230 -22.61 15.01 0.04
C GLY A 230 -23.86 15.85 0.18
N VAL A 231 -24.78 15.37 1.00
CA VAL A 231 -25.98 16.11 1.41
C VAL A 231 -26.08 16.08 2.93
N LEU A 232 -26.61 17.16 3.49
CA LEU A 232 -26.82 17.32 4.93
C LEU A 232 -28.10 18.10 5.20
N ALA A 233 -28.89 17.63 6.18
CA ALA A 233 -29.97 18.40 6.75
C ALA A 233 -29.85 18.41 8.29
N GLU A 234 -29.98 19.58 8.87
CA GLU A 234 -29.80 19.81 10.29
C GLU A 234 -30.93 20.67 10.82
N HIS A 235 -31.44 20.29 11.98
CA HIS A 235 -32.34 21.10 12.78
C HIS A 235 -31.74 21.32 14.17
N THR A 236 -31.68 22.58 14.61
CA THR A 236 -31.20 22.93 15.95
C THR A 236 -32.24 23.77 16.68
N ASN A 237 -32.34 23.57 18.02
CA ASN A 237 -33.12 24.41 18.91
C ASN A 237 -32.26 24.77 20.13
N ILE A 238 -31.69 25.96 20.11
CA ILE A 238 -30.80 26.45 21.15
C ILE A 238 -31.40 27.74 21.72
N ALA A 239 -31.70 27.72 23.00
CA ALA A 239 -32.27 28.89 23.73
C ALA A 239 -33.55 29.48 23.09
N GLY A 240 -34.40 28.63 22.49
CA GLY A 240 -35.63 29.07 21.83
C GLY A 240 -35.46 29.48 20.36
N LEU A 241 -34.25 29.61 19.87
CA LEU A 241 -33.97 29.84 18.45
C LEU A 241 -33.95 28.51 17.70
N GLN A 242 -34.85 28.36 16.73
CA GLN A 242 -34.92 27.20 15.86
C GLN A 242 -34.23 27.53 14.53
N THR A 243 -33.28 26.73 14.12
CA THR A 243 -32.59 26.88 12.85
C THR A 243 -32.69 25.58 12.03
N GLN A 244 -33.05 25.70 10.78
CA GLN A 244 -33.03 24.59 9.80
C GLN A 244 -31.99 24.89 8.75
N ARG A 245 -31.04 23.97 8.55
CA ARG A 245 -29.99 24.07 7.57
C ARG A 245 -30.03 22.87 6.63
N GLN A 246 -29.96 23.12 5.34
CA GLN A 246 -29.83 22.14 4.30
C GLN A 246 -28.62 22.47 3.43
N SER A 247 -27.79 21.51 3.12
CA SER A 247 -26.64 21.71 2.26
C SER A 247 -26.41 20.56 1.30
N ILE A 248 -25.90 20.88 0.12
CA ILE A 248 -25.36 19.94 -0.86
C ILE A 248 -23.98 20.43 -1.25
N GLY A 249 -23.04 19.49 -1.35
CA GLY A 249 -21.66 19.78 -1.68
C GLY A 249 -21.07 18.76 -2.64
N VAL A 250 -20.14 19.24 -3.47
CA VAL A 250 -19.32 18.39 -4.36
C VAL A 250 -17.87 18.73 -4.06
N VAL A 251 -17.04 17.70 -3.93
CA VAL A 251 -15.61 17.86 -3.68
C VAL A 251 -14.84 17.06 -4.72
N ARG A 252 -13.84 17.67 -5.32
CA ARG A 252 -12.82 17.02 -6.15
C ARG A 252 -11.45 17.25 -5.55
N THR A 253 -10.72 16.16 -5.33
CA THR A 253 -9.35 16.18 -4.83
C THR A 253 -8.42 15.67 -5.93
N LEU A 254 -7.41 16.47 -6.29
CA LEU A 254 -6.41 16.17 -7.34
C LEU A 254 -5.04 16.02 -6.68
N PRO A 255 -4.48 14.81 -6.58
CA PRO A 255 -3.12 14.62 -6.13
C PRO A 255 -2.12 15.08 -7.21
N SER A 256 -1.14 15.90 -6.83
CA SER A 256 -0.08 16.40 -7.72
C SER A 256 1.28 16.32 -7.00
N GLY A 257 1.99 15.22 -7.17
CA GLY A 257 3.23 14.95 -6.42
C GLY A 257 2.98 14.93 -4.92
N ASN A 258 3.66 15.81 -4.18
CA ASN A 258 3.51 15.96 -2.73
C ASN A 258 2.40 16.97 -2.33
N ILE A 259 1.66 17.51 -3.28
CA ILE A 259 0.62 18.51 -3.07
C ILE A 259 -0.74 17.88 -3.38
N GLU A 260 -1.70 18.12 -2.53
CA GLU A 260 -3.09 17.76 -2.74
C GLU A 260 -3.91 19.05 -3.00
N ASN A 261 -4.50 19.15 -4.19
CA ASN A 261 -5.38 20.26 -4.54
C ASN A 261 -6.83 19.83 -4.32
N ARG A 262 -7.54 20.55 -3.46
CA ARG A 262 -8.94 20.25 -3.14
C ARG A 262 -9.84 21.40 -3.59
N PHE A 263 -10.81 21.08 -4.46
CA PHE A 263 -11.85 21.99 -4.91
C PHE A 263 -13.17 21.56 -4.30
N ALA A 264 -13.88 22.50 -3.68
CA ALA A 264 -15.19 22.25 -3.08
C ALA A 264 -16.19 23.31 -3.53
N LEU A 265 -17.38 22.86 -3.92
CA LEU A 265 -18.52 23.70 -4.18
C LEU A 265 -19.64 23.27 -3.24
N ASN A 266 -20.11 24.20 -2.41
CA ASN A 266 -21.17 23.95 -1.47
C ASN A 266 -22.31 24.95 -1.68
N TYR A 267 -23.54 24.45 -1.71
CA TYR A 267 -24.74 25.26 -1.60
C TYR A 267 -25.41 25.00 -0.24
N GLN A 268 -25.76 26.07 0.45
CA GLN A 268 -26.42 25.98 1.75
C GLN A 268 -27.63 26.89 1.77
N HIS A 269 -28.73 26.37 2.30
CA HIS A 269 -29.92 27.11 2.65
C HIS A 269 -30.16 27.04 4.15
N GLU A 270 -30.40 28.17 4.77
CA GLU A 270 -30.69 28.26 6.21
C GLU A 270 -31.97 29.09 6.42
N ALA A 271 -32.84 28.55 7.27
CA ALA A 271 -34.08 29.21 7.71
C ALA A 271 -34.10 29.28 9.24
N LEU A 272 -34.59 30.41 9.75
CA LEU A 272 -34.77 30.71 11.16
C LEU A 272 -36.26 30.58 11.53
#